data_80b2f089c943ad84c6d53e8fa6357aa1
#
_entry.id   80b2f089c943ad84c6d53e8fa6357aa1
#
_cell.length_a   1.000
_cell.length_b   1.000
_cell.length_c   1.000
_cell.angle_alpha   90.00
_cell.angle_beta   90.00
_cell.angle_gamma   90.00
#
_symmetry.space_group_name_H-M   'P 1'
#
loop_
_entity.id
_entity.type
_entity.pdbx_description
1 polymer ?
#
loop_
_entity_poly.entity_id
_entity_poly.type
_entity_poly.pdbx_seq_one_letter_code
_entity_poly.pdbx_strand_id
1 'polypeptide(L)'
;MMKGLVVGLSLLLLVMGAAPVYAATPLETVRTEVNKVLEVLRNKSLKEDAKREKLRVLYAEMFDQEELSRWCLGRNWNKLSEAQRQEFLPLFQQVLEKTYGDRILSYSDEKILFDREVPISKGRVEVQTRVMTTKSKEVPFNYRVFQNKSGTWKVYDVVVENVSLVMNYRSQFNEILAKGTPDELLEILRKKVKGQKT
;
A
#
# COMPACT_ATOMS: atom_id res chain seq x y z
N MET A 1 -32.36 -3.26 74.91
CA MET A 1 -31.60 -2.19 74.26
C MET A 1 -30.54 -2.80 73.44
N MET A 2 -30.77 -2.98 72.09
CA MET A 2 -29.78 -3.45 71.13
C MET A 2 -29.67 -2.40 70.03
N LYS A 3 -28.51 -1.76 69.92
CA LYS A 3 -28.20 -0.76 68.91
C LYS A 3 -27.76 -1.50 67.64
N GLY A 4 -28.56 -1.36 66.58
CA GLY A 4 -28.19 -1.87 65.19
C GLY A 4 -27.11 -1.00 64.58
N LEU A 5 -26.02 -1.66 64.11
CA LEU A 5 -24.93 -1.06 63.36
C LEU A 5 -25.28 -1.19 61.91
N VAL A 6 -25.58 -0.08 61.23
CA VAL A 6 -25.79 -0.03 59.79
C VAL A 6 -24.41 0.19 59.15
N VAL A 7 -23.88 -0.87 58.49
CA VAL A 7 -22.66 -0.79 57.67
C VAL A 7 -23.06 -0.34 56.29
N GLY A 8 -22.77 0.92 55.96
CA GLY A 8 -22.93 1.47 54.63
C GLY A 8 -21.83 0.98 53.70
N LEU A 9 -22.18 0.11 52.75
CA LEU A 9 -21.27 -0.36 51.67
C LEU A 9 -21.25 0.66 50.54
N SER A 10 -20.24 1.54 50.53
CA SER A 10 -20.02 2.51 49.46
C SER A 10 -19.42 1.76 48.22
N LEU A 11 -20.26 1.58 47.21
CA LEU A 11 -19.87 1.01 45.92
C LEU A 11 -19.11 2.09 45.11
N LEU A 12 -17.79 2.03 45.09
CA LEU A 12 -16.94 2.92 44.31
C LEU A 12 -16.97 2.45 42.83
N LEU A 13 -17.81 3.08 42.01
CA LEU A 13 -17.85 2.87 40.56
C LEU A 13 -16.58 3.44 39.94
N LEU A 14 -15.62 2.55 39.60
CA LEU A 14 -14.43 2.88 38.80
C LEU A 14 -14.87 3.08 37.35
N VAL A 15 -15.13 4.33 36.96
CA VAL A 15 -15.32 4.67 35.52
C VAL A 15 -13.96 4.58 34.84
N MET A 16 -13.67 3.43 34.25
CA MET A 16 -12.54 3.30 33.31
C MET A 16 -12.87 4.14 32.06
N GLY A 17 -12.36 5.35 32.04
CA GLY A 17 -12.39 6.20 30.84
C GLY A 17 -11.61 5.52 29.70
N ALA A 18 -12.34 4.99 28.73
CA ALA A 18 -11.73 4.57 27.48
C ALA A 18 -11.12 5.81 26.80
N ALA A 19 -9.79 5.91 26.78
CA ALA A 19 -9.12 6.95 26.01
C ALA A 19 -9.55 6.80 24.54
N PRO A 20 -9.90 7.88 23.83
CA PRO A 20 -10.23 7.81 22.42
C PRO A 20 -9.01 7.29 21.65
N VAL A 21 -9.12 6.12 21.07
CA VAL A 21 -8.13 5.63 20.10
C VAL A 21 -8.32 6.49 18.85
N TYR A 22 -7.50 7.51 18.69
CA TYR A 22 -7.45 8.26 17.44
C TYR A 22 -6.93 7.32 16.34
N ALA A 23 -7.76 7.08 15.33
CA ALA A 23 -7.32 6.38 14.13
C ALA A 23 -6.18 7.18 13.50
N ALA A 24 -5.09 6.50 13.12
CA ALA A 24 -3.95 7.15 12.47
C ALA A 24 -4.40 7.90 11.20
N THR A 25 -3.83 9.09 10.97
CA THR A 25 -4.11 9.84 9.76
C THR A 25 -3.50 9.16 8.52
N PRO A 26 -3.94 9.49 7.29
CA PRO A 26 -3.30 9.04 6.06
C PRO A 26 -1.79 9.25 6.05
N LEU A 27 -1.33 10.44 6.43
CA LEU A 27 0.09 10.80 6.45
C LEU A 27 0.87 9.99 7.48
N GLU A 28 0.34 9.82 8.69
CA GLU A 28 0.97 9.00 9.73
C GLU A 28 1.05 7.53 9.33
N THR A 29 0.00 7.00 8.70
CA THR A 29 -0.02 5.63 8.18
C THR A 29 1.08 5.45 7.13
N VAL A 30 1.11 6.29 6.09
CA VAL A 30 2.12 6.22 5.03
C VAL A 30 3.52 6.39 5.59
N ARG A 31 3.72 7.35 6.50
CA ARG A 31 5.02 7.57 7.16
C ARG A 31 5.51 6.34 7.90
N THR A 32 4.64 5.71 8.66
CA THR A 32 4.97 4.50 9.43
C THR A 32 5.38 3.37 8.50
N GLU A 33 4.60 3.08 7.47
CA GLU A 33 4.88 1.99 6.54
C GLU A 33 6.16 2.25 5.71
N VAL A 34 6.34 3.46 5.22
CA VAL A 34 7.55 3.86 4.49
C VAL A 34 8.80 3.76 5.38
N ASN A 35 8.72 4.16 6.63
CA ASN A 35 9.86 4.02 7.56
C ASN A 35 10.24 2.56 7.79
N LYS A 36 9.28 1.62 7.92
CA LYS A 36 9.56 0.18 7.98
C LYS A 36 10.31 -0.31 6.73
N VAL A 37 9.89 0.15 5.54
CA VAL A 37 10.60 -0.16 4.28
C VAL A 37 12.04 0.35 4.33
N LEU A 38 12.26 1.61 4.74
CA LEU A 38 13.61 2.18 4.86
C LEU A 38 14.48 1.44 5.88
N GLU A 39 13.93 1.00 7.00
CA GLU A 39 14.64 0.17 7.99
C GLU A 39 15.16 -1.13 7.37
N VAL A 40 14.32 -1.83 6.59
CA VAL A 40 14.72 -3.05 5.88
C VAL A 40 15.84 -2.75 4.87
N LEU A 41 15.69 -1.69 4.07
CA LEU A 41 16.66 -1.32 3.04
C LEU A 41 18.04 -0.95 3.64
N ARG A 42 18.05 -0.17 4.73
CA ARG A 42 19.26 0.27 5.43
C ARG A 42 19.95 -0.82 6.25
N ASN A 43 19.27 -1.91 6.53
CA ASN A 43 19.83 -3.00 7.33
C ASN A 43 20.93 -3.74 6.55
N LYS A 44 22.21 -3.44 6.87
CA LYS A 44 23.37 -4.04 6.22
C LYS A 44 23.60 -5.51 6.62
N SER A 45 22.99 -5.99 7.71
CA SER A 45 23.10 -7.39 8.12
C SER A 45 22.19 -8.34 7.33
N LEU A 46 21.17 -7.81 6.64
CA LEU A 46 20.26 -8.59 5.82
C LEU A 46 20.84 -8.82 4.42
N LYS A 47 20.88 -10.08 4.00
CA LYS A 47 21.12 -10.45 2.60
C LYS A 47 19.96 -9.99 1.71
N GLU A 48 20.21 -9.81 0.41
CA GLU A 48 19.24 -9.30 -0.54
C GLU A 48 17.93 -10.10 -0.55
N ASP A 49 18.00 -11.44 -0.57
CA ASP A 49 16.80 -12.29 -0.56
C ASP A 49 15.96 -12.09 0.70
N ALA A 50 16.61 -11.91 1.86
CA ALA A 50 15.91 -11.63 3.11
C ALA A 50 15.26 -10.23 3.11
N LYS A 51 15.90 -9.24 2.45
CA LYS A 51 15.28 -7.93 2.23
C LYS A 51 14.05 -8.04 1.33
N ARG A 52 14.15 -8.77 0.20
CA ARG A 52 13.03 -8.98 -0.73
C ARG A 52 11.82 -9.59 -0.02
N GLU A 53 12.05 -10.62 0.80
CA GLU A 53 10.96 -11.27 1.53
C GLU A 53 10.30 -10.33 2.54
N LYS A 54 11.08 -9.56 3.30
CA LYS A 54 10.54 -8.55 4.22
C LYS A 54 9.77 -7.43 3.49
N LEU A 55 10.29 -6.97 2.34
CA LEU A 55 9.60 -5.96 1.52
C LEU A 55 8.29 -6.49 0.95
N ARG A 56 8.21 -7.79 0.62
CA ARG A 56 6.97 -8.44 0.17
C ARG A 56 5.89 -8.43 1.26
N VAL A 57 6.27 -8.72 2.51
CA VAL A 57 5.35 -8.62 3.65
C VAL A 57 4.88 -7.17 3.85
N LEU A 58 5.80 -6.21 3.87
CA LEU A 58 5.46 -4.80 4.03
C LEU A 58 4.58 -4.26 2.87
N TYR A 59 4.81 -4.74 1.65
CA TYR A 59 3.93 -4.43 0.53
C TYR A 59 2.48 -4.88 0.81
N ALA A 60 2.29 -6.12 1.30
CA ALA A 60 0.95 -6.65 1.62
C ALA A 60 0.29 -5.90 2.80
N GLU A 61 1.08 -5.38 3.74
CA GLU A 61 0.57 -4.54 4.83
C GLU A 61 0.16 -3.15 4.33
N MET A 62 0.94 -2.54 3.45
CA MET A 62 0.77 -1.17 2.98
C MET A 62 -0.28 -1.05 1.87
N PHE A 63 -0.29 -1.99 0.91
CA PHE A 63 -1.15 -1.94 -0.27
C PHE A 63 -2.40 -2.81 -0.10
N ASP A 64 -3.48 -2.40 -0.76
CA ASP A 64 -4.61 -3.29 -1.05
C ASP A 64 -4.45 -3.78 -2.49
N GLN A 65 -4.01 -5.03 -2.62
CA GLN A 65 -3.69 -5.62 -3.93
C GLN A 65 -4.92 -5.73 -4.84
N GLU A 66 -6.09 -6.03 -4.26
CA GLU A 66 -7.32 -6.11 -5.06
C GLU A 66 -7.74 -4.73 -5.55
N GLU A 67 -7.76 -3.73 -4.67
CA GLU A 67 -8.15 -2.37 -5.05
C GLU A 67 -7.16 -1.78 -6.07
N LEU A 68 -5.86 -1.93 -5.88
CA LEU A 68 -4.84 -1.53 -6.86
C LEU A 68 -5.10 -2.19 -8.22
N SER A 69 -5.36 -3.49 -8.24
CA SER A 69 -5.65 -4.25 -9.47
C SER A 69 -6.93 -3.79 -10.16
N ARG A 70 -8.00 -3.55 -9.39
CA ARG A 70 -9.26 -3.00 -9.89
C ARG A 70 -9.06 -1.62 -10.53
N TRP A 71 -8.23 -0.78 -9.92
CA TRP A 71 -7.90 0.53 -10.49
C TRP A 71 -7.08 0.41 -11.76
N CYS A 72 -6.12 -0.52 -11.84
CA CYS A 72 -5.32 -0.76 -13.04
C CYS A 72 -6.15 -1.35 -14.20
N LEU A 73 -7.07 -2.27 -13.93
CA LEU A 73 -7.95 -2.85 -14.95
C LEU A 73 -9.12 -1.92 -15.32
N GLY A 74 -9.56 -1.05 -14.39
CA GLY A 74 -10.69 -0.16 -14.60
C GLY A 74 -11.95 -0.94 -15.00
N ARG A 75 -12.62 -0.55 -16.08
CA ARG A 75 -13.84 -1.24 -16.57
C ARG A 75 -13.59 -2.68 -17.00
N ASN A 76 -12.36 -3.02 -17.35
CA ASN A 76 -12.00 -4.38 -17.76
C ASN A 76 -12.00 -5.37 -16.60
N TRP A 77 -11.96 -4.91 -15.33
CA TRP A 77 -12.11 -5.78 -14.17
C TRP A 77 -13.34 -6.69 -14.28
N ASN A 78 -14.45 -6.16 -14.78
CA ASN A 78 -15.70 -6.91 -14.94
C ASN A 78 -15.69 -7.90 -16.12
N LYS A 79 -14.70 -7.83 -17.02
CA LYS A 79 -14.52 -8.81 -18.10
C LYS A 79 -13.80 -10.08 -17.63
N LEU A 80 -13.08 -10.01 -16.51
CA LEU A 80 -12.41 -11.17 -15.93
C LEU A 80 -13.41 -11.99 -15.11
N SER A 81 -13.39 -13.31 -15.31
CA SER A 81 -14.05 -14.26 -14.41
C SER A 81 -13.41 -14.24 -13.02
N GLU A 82 -14.08 -14.83 -12.04
CA GLU A 82 -13.51 -14.93 -10.68
C GLU A 82 -12.18 -15.69 -10.68
N ALA A 83 -12.08 -16.79 -11.39
CA ALA A 83 -10.83 -17.57 -11.51
C ALA A 83 -9.70 -16.73 -12.14
N GLN A 84 -10.00 -15.95 -13.19
CA GLN A 84 -9.03 -15.06 -13.82
C GLN A 84 -8.59 -13.92 -12.89
N ARG A 85 -9.48 -13.38 -12.05
CA ARG A 85 -9.11 -12.38 -11.04
C ARG A 85 -8.19 -12.97 -9.99
N GLN A 86 -8.52 -14.17 -9.48
CA GLN A 86 -7.68 -14.88 -8.49
C GLN A 86 -6.27 -15.18 -9.03
N GLU A 87 -6.14 -15.45 -10.32
CA GLU A 87 -4.84 -15.63 -10.96
C GLU A 87 -4.14 -14.28 -11.23
N PHE A 88 -4.88 -13.26 -11.65
CA PHE A 88 -4.34 -11.94 -11.98
C PHE A 88 -3.63 -11.30 -10.78
N LEU A 89 -4.21 -11.35 -9.59
CA LEU A 89 -3.70 -10.68 -8.41
C LEU A 89 -2.23 -11.06 -8.10
N PRO A 90 -1.87 -12.34 -7.89
CA PRO A 90 -0.49 -12.72 -7.62
C PRO A 90 0.44 -12.51 -8.81
N LEU A 91 -0.02 -12.70 -10.05
CA LEU A 91 0.78 -12.44 -11.24
C LEU A 91 1.14 -10.96 -11.37
N PHE A 92 0.18 -10.08 -11.16
CA PHE A 92 0.42 -8.65 -11.25
C PHE A 92 1.34 -8.15 -10.14
N GLN A 93 1.20 -8.67 -8.91
CA GLN A 93 2.14 -8.40 -7.83
C GLN A 93 3.58 -8.80 -8.20
N GLN A 94 3.78 -10.01 -8.77
CA GLN A 94 5.09 -10.47 -9.21
C GLN A 94 5.66 -9.60 -10.35
N VAL A 95 4.82 -9.12 -11.26
CA VAL A 95 5.23 -8.17 -12.32
C VAL A 95 5.71 -6.86 -11.70
N LEU A 96 5.01 -6.32 -10.71
CA LEU A 96 5.42 -5.11 -9.99
C LEU A 96 6.74 -5.33 -9.25
N GLU A 97 6.88 -6.43 -8.52
CA GLU A 97 8.12 -6.80 -7.83
C GLU A 97 9.30 -6.89 -8.80
N LYS A 98 9.11 -7.57 -9.92
CA LYS A 98 10.16 -7.71 -10.94
C LYS A 98 10.52 -6.38 -11.62
N THR A 99 9.53 -5.51 -11.83
CA THR A 99 9.73 -4.23 -12.50
C THR A 99 10.43 -3.21 -11.60
N TYR A 100 10.10 -3.20 -10.32
CA TYR A 100 10.53 -2.14 -9.39
C TYR A 100 11.44 -2.62 -8.25
N GLY A 101 11.50 -3.94 -7.99
CA GLY A 101 12.18 -4.51 -6.83
C GLY A 101 13.67 -4.15 -6.77
N ASP A 102 14.41 -4.29 -7.86
CA ASP A 102 15.84 -3.96 -7.91
C ASP A 102 16.07 -2.46 -7.68
N ARG A 103 15.20 -1.62 -8.24
CA ARG A 103 15.26 -0.18 -8.02
C ARG A 103 14.98 0.19 -6.57
N ILE A 104 13.99 -0.47 -5.95
CA ILE A 104 13.69 -0.26 -4.52
C ILE A 104 14.87 -0.70 -3.66
N LEU A 105 15.46 -1.86 -3.94
CA LEU A 105 16.63 -2.37 -3.20
C LEU A 105 17.88 -1.50 -3.33
N SER A 106 17.99 -0.76 -4.43
CA SER A 106 19.09 0.19 -4.63
C SER A 106 18.98 1.47 -3.78
N TYR A 107 17.81 1.74 -3.17
CA TYR A 107 17.61 2.86 -2.26
C TYR A 107 18.14 2.50 -0.87
N SER A 108 19.09 3.27 -0.36
CA SER A 108 19.69 3.02 0.96
C SER A 108 19.76 4.25 1.86
N ASP A 109 20.16 5.38 1.32
CA ASP A 109 20.50 6.58 2.09
C ASP A 109 19.61 7.78 1.77
N GLU A 110 18.58 7.60 0.94
CA GLU A 110 17.64 8.64 0.58
C GLU A 110 16.81 9.05 1.80
N LYS A 111 16.56 10.36 1.89
CA LYS A 111 15.68 10.95 2.89
C LYS A 111 14.30 11.18 2.26
N ILE A 112 13.26 10.75 2.94
CA ILE A 112 11.88 11.02 2.52
C ILE A 112 11.31 12.13 3.39
N LEU A 113 10.83 13.19 2.74
CA LEU A 113 10.11 14.30 3.37
C LEU A 113 8.61 14.07 3.18
N PHE A 114 7.87 14.11 4.27
CA PHE A 114 6.41 13.98 4.27
C PHE A 114 5.82 15.38 4.42
N ASP A 115 5.25 15.91 3.34
CA ASP A 115 4.85 17.30 3.26
C ASP A 115 3.43 17.53 3.82
N ARG A 116 2.42 16.92 3.20
CA ARG A 116 1.01 17.16 3.56
C ARG A 116 0.07 16.08 3.02
N GLU A 117 -1.17 16.14 3.50
CA GLU A 117 -2.31 15.40 2.97
C GLU A 117 -3.16 16.30 2.08
N VAL A 118 -3.59 15.78 0.94
CA VAL A 118 -4.52 16.48 0.02
C VAL A 118 -5.72 15.57 -0.24
N PRO A 119 -6.91 15.93 0.21
CA PRO A 119 -8.12 15.19 -0.09
C PRO A 119 -8.36 15.11 -1.61
N ILE A 120 -8.63 13.91 -2.15
CA ILE A 120 -9.00 13.70 -3.55
C ILE A 120 -10.51 13.59 -3.68
N SER A 121 -11.13 12.79 -2.80
CA SER A 121 -12.57 12.57 -2.72
C SER A 121 -12.92 11.99 -1.35
N LYS A 122 -14.21 11.75 -1.08
CA LYS A 122 -14.63 11.10 0.18
C LYS A 122 -13.88 9.78 0.37
N GLY A 123 -13.16 9.65 1.48
CA GLY A 123 -12.39 8.46 1.84
C GLY A 123 -11.12 8.21 1.01
N ARG A 124 -10.66 9.21 0.22
CA ARG A 124 -9.41 9.12 -0.56
C ARG A 124 -8.56 10.37 -0.39
N VAL A 125 -7.28 10.15 -0.16
CA VAL A 125 -6.31 11.21 0.15
C VAL A 125 -5.03 10.94 -0.63
N GLU A 126 -4.38 11.99 -1.12
CA GLU A 126 -3.00 11.94 -1.62
C GLU A 126 -2.07 12.43 -0.51
N VAL A 127 -1.16 11.59 -0.07
CA VAL A 127 -0.05 11.96 0.81
C VAL A 127 1.11 12.40 -0.06
N GLN A 128 1.41 13.69 -0.03
CA GLN A 128 2.49 14.27 -0.80
C GLN A 128 3.81 14.11 -0.06
N THR A 129 4.79 13.53 -0.76
CA THR A 129 6.13 13.32 -0.23
C THR A 129 7.18 13.65 -1.29
N ARG A 130 8.43 13.86 -0.84
CA ARG A 130 9.58 14.07 -1.72
C ARG A 130 10.72 13.16 -1.28
N VAL A 131 11.34 12.49 -2.23
CA VAL A 131 12.55 11.72 -2.03
C VAL A 131 13.75 12.62 -2.33
N MET A 132 14.59 12.83 -1.32
CA MET A 132 15.87 13.53 -1.47
C MET A 132 16.91 12.51 -1.92
N THR A 133 17.35 12.62 -3.16
CA THR A 133 18.39 11.74 -3.69
C THR A 133 19.77 12.15 -3.18
N THR A 134 20.74 11.26 -3.25
CA THR A 134 22.14 11.52 -2.88
C THR A 134 22.78 12.68 -3.66
N LYS A 135 22.21 13.05 -4.83
CA LYS A 135 22.63 14.21 -5.65
C LYS A 135 21.84 15.48 -5.29
N SER A 136 21.20 15.54 -4.12
CA SER A 136 20.39 16.68 -3.65
C SER A 136 19.22 17.05 -4.59
N LYS A 137 18.80 16.13 -5.46
CA LYS A 137 17.60 16.33 -6.29
C LYS A 137 16.37 15.89 -5.48
N GLU A 138 15.36 16.73 -5.44
CA GLU A 138 14.05 16.42 -4.89
C GLU A 138 13.18 15.75 -5.97
N VAL A 139 12.68 14.56 -5.69
CA VAL A 139 11.78 13.81 -6.57
C VAL A 139 10.43 13.68 -5.89
N PRO A 140 9.35 14.28 -6.45
CA PRO A 140 8.00 14.06 -5.93
C PRO A 140 7.63 12.57 -6.00
N PHE A 141 7.19 12.02 -4.88
CA PHE A 141 6.82 10.62 -4.74
C PHE A 141 5.59 10.51 -3.84
N ASN A 142 4.40 10.57 -4.42
CA ASN A 142 3.16 10.69 -3.69
C ASN A 142 2.45 9.33 -3.58
N TYR A 143 1.73 9.15 -2.47
CA TYR A 143 0.94 7.96 -2.21
C TYR A 143 -0.54 8.32 -2.22
N ARG A 144 -1.35 7.62 -3.02
CA ARG A 144 -2.80 7.73 -2.95
C ARG A 144 -3.35 6.61 -2.09
N VAL A 145 -4.05 7.00 -1.06
CA VAL A 145 -4.60 6.07 -0.06
C VAL A 145 -6.11 6.18 -0.01
N PHE A 146 -6.74 5.09 0.38
CA PHE A 146 -8.16 5.02 0.65
C PHE A 146 -8.39 4.33 1.99
N GLN A 147 -9.54 4.62 2.61
CA GLN A 147 -9.95 3.94 3.83
C GLN A 147 -10.75 2.70 3.46
N ASN A 148 -10.25 1.52 3.82
CA ASN A 148 -10.93 0.27 3.57
C ASN A 148 -12.12 0.08 4.52
N LYS A 149 -12.86 -1.03 4.37
CA LYS A 149 -14.06 -1.33 5.17
C LYS A 149 -13.80 -1.44 6.68
N SER A 150 -12.57 -1.78 7.07
CA SER A 150 -12.16 -1.83 8.49
C SER A 150 -11.68 -0.48 9.04
N GLY A 151 -11.76 0.59 8.26
CA GLY A 151 -11.30 1.91 8.65
C GLY A 151 -9.78 2.11 8.53
N THR A 152 -9.04 1.15 7.98
CA THR A 152 -7.58 1.22 7.80
C THR A 152 -7.24 1.91 6.48
N TRP A 153 -6.24 2.80 6.50
CA TRP A 153 -5.71 3.43 5.30
C TRP A 153 -4.81 2.46 4.54
N LYS A 154 -5.07 2.30 3.24
CA LYS A 154 -4.32 1.43 2.33
C LYS A 154 -3.93 2.19 1.08
N VAL A 155 -2.73 1.93 0.55
CA VAL A 155 -2.27 2.52 -0.71
C VAL A 155 -2.90 1.78 -1.89
N TYR A 156 -3.43 2.54 -2.85
CA TYR A 156 -3.95 2.01 -4.11
C TYR A 156 -3.24 2.58 -5.34
N ASP A 157 -2.43 3.63 -5.20
CA ASP A 157 -1.65 4.20 -6.29
C ASP A 157 -0.39 4.90 -5.76
N VAL A 158 0.65 4.91 -6.56
CA VAL A 158 1.88 5.66 -6.34
C VAL A 158 2.11 6.58 -7.54
N VAL A 159 2.41 7.85 -7.27
CA VAL A 159 2.64 8.87 -8.29
C VAL A 159 4.07 9.40 -8.17
N VAL A 160 4.90 9.08 -9.14
CA VAL A 160 6.32 9.48 -9.17
C VAL A 160 6.52 10.49 -10.31
N GLU A 161 7.04 11.68 -10.00
CA GLU A 161 7.24 12.74 -11.01
C GLU A 161 5.97 12.98 -11.86
N ASN A 162 4.81 13.01 -11.24
CA ASN A 162 3.47 13.15 -11.84
C ASN A 162 3.00 11.95 -12.70
N VAL A 163 3.72 10.83 -12.71
CA VAL A 163 3.31 9.61 -13.40
C VAL A 163 2.66 8.64 -12.40
N SER A 164 1.37 8.41 -12.54
CA SER A 164 0.62 7.44 -11.75
C SER A 164 0.91 6.01 -12.24
N LEU A 165 1.29 5.13 -11.32
CA LEU A 165 1.49 3.70 -11.58
C LEU A 165 0.18 3.06 -12.08
N VAL A 166 -0.92 3.36 -11.42
CA VAL A 166 -2.25 2.84 -11.80
C VAL A 166 -2.63 3.29 -13.21
N MET A 167 -2.47 4.57 -13.54
CA MET A 167 -2.84 5.07 -14.87
C MET A 167 -1.95 4.49 -15.96
N ASN A 168 -0.66 4.29 -15.68
CA ASN A 168 0.29 3.66 -16.59
C ASN A 168 -0.13 2.21 -16.92
N TYR A 169 -0.38 1.39 -15.90
CA TYR A 169 -0.85 0.01 -16.12
C TYR A 169 -2.26 -0.04 -16.71
N ARG A 170 -3.14 0.90 -16.35
CA ARG A 170 -4.47 0.99 -16.96
C ARG A 170 -4.41 1.20 -18.47
N SER A 171 -3.54 2.09 -18.93
CA SER A 171 -3.32 2.29 -20.37
C SER A 171 -2.84 1.01 -21.05
N GLN A 172 -1.84 0.33 -20.48
CA GLN A 172 -1.31 -0.92 -21.05
C GLN A 172 -2.38 -2.02 -21.08
N PHE A 173 -3.11 -2.22 -19.98
CA PHE A 173 -4.15 -3.26 -19.92
C PHE A 173 -5.35 -2.94 -20.82
N ASN A 174 -5.71 -1.67 -20.96
CA ASN A 174 -6.74 -1.26 -21.91
C ASN A 174 -6.33 -1.57 -23.35
N GLU A 175 -5.07 -1.31 -23.72
CA GLU A 175 -4.57 -1.61 -25.06
C GLU A 175 -4.60 -3.11 -25.37
N ILE A 176 -4.14 -3.95 -24.41
CA ILE A 176 -4.16 -5.40 -24.54
C ILE A 176 -5.61 -5.90 -24.67
N LEU A 177 -6.49 -5.48 -23.77
CA LEU A 177 -7.88 -5.97 -23.70
C LEU A 177 -8.84 -5.31 -24.71
N ALA A 178 -8.37 -4.31 -25.46
CA ALA A 178 -9.11 -3.77 -26.61
C ALA A 178 -8.97 -4.68 -27.84
N LYS A 179 -7.86 -5.44 -27.96
CA LYS A 179 -7.54 -6.29 -29.09
C LYS A 179 -7.55 -7.78 -28.76
N GLY A 180 -7.53 -8.11 -27.46
CA GLY A 180 -7.38 -9.47 -26.96
C GLY A 180 -8.32 -9.81 -25.80
N THR A 181 -8.08 -10.95 -25.21
CA THR A 181 -8.88 -11.58 -24.17
C THR A 181 -8.21 -11.45 -22.78
N PRO A 182 -8.96 -11.67 -21.67
CA PRO A 182 -8.37 -11.79 -20.34
C PRO A 182 -7.30 -12.90 -20.24
N ASP A 183 -7.46 -14.03 -20.95
CA ASP A 183 -6.47 -15.12 -20.91
C ASP A 183 -5.16 -14.72 -21.61
N GLU A 184 -5.23 -13.94 -22.69
CA GLU A 184 -4.05 -13.37 -23.33
C GLU A 184 -3.32 -12.36 -22.42
N LEU A 185 -4.06 -11.54 -21.67
CA LEU A 185 -3.48 -10.67 -20.65
C LEU A 185 -2.73 -11.49 -19.57
N LEU A 186 -3.35 -12.55 -19.05
CA LEU A 186 -2.71 -13.43 -18.07
C LEU A 186 -1.46 -14.09 -18.61
N GLU A 187 -1.48 -14.54 -19.88
CA GLU A 187 -0.31 -15.11 -20.53
C GLU A 187 0.84 -14.08 -20.68
N ILE A 188 0.51 -12.84 -21.03
CA ILE A 188 1.51 -11.75 -21.08
C ILE A 188 2.13 -11.52 -19.70
N LEU A 189 1.34 -11.52 -18.63
CA LEU A 189 1.84 -11.37 -17.27
C LEU A 189 2.74 -12.55 -16.87
N ARG A 190 2.35 -13.80 -17.18
CA ARG A 190 3.17 -15.00 -16.93
C ARG A 190 4.54 -14.90 -17.64
N LYS A 191 4.56 -14.45 -18.91
CA LYS A 191 5.80 -14.22 -19.66
C LYS A 191 6.68 -13.14 -19.03
N LYS A 192 6.08 -12.03 -18.61
CA LYS A 192 6.81 -10.96 -17.89
C LYS A 192 7.41 -11.46 -16.59
N VAL A 193 6.70 -12.25 -15.80
CA VAL A 193 7.23 -12.87 -14.57
C VAL A 193 8.40 -13.79 -14.88
N LYS A 194 8.35 -14.58 -15.96
CA LYS A 194 9.46 -15.46 -16.39
C LYS A 194 10.62 -14.70 -17.03
N GLY A 195 10.52 -13.41 -17.29
CA GLY A 195 11.55 -12.61 -17.97
C GLY A 195 11.65 -12.85 -19.47
N GLN A 196 10.59 -13.40 -20.06
CA GLN A 196 10.49 -13.62 -21.50
C GLN A 196 10.04 -12.32 -22.18
N LYS A 197 10.54 -12.07 -23.41
CA LYS A 197 10.05 -10.94 -24.23
C LYS A 197 8.57 -11.14 -24.56
N THR A 198 7.77 -10.11 -24.37
CA THR A 198 6.35 -10.06 -24.73
C THR A 198 6.16 -9.31 -26.02
#